data_085801abfa79daf4d340e088de8e0191
#
_entry.id   085801abfa79daf4d340e088de8e0191
#
_cell.length_a   1.000
_cell.length_b   1.000
_cell.length_c   1.000
_cell.angle_alpha   90.00
_cell.angle_beta   90.00
_cell.angle_gamma   90.00
#
_symmetry.space_group_name_H-M   'P 1'
#
loop_
_entity.id
_entity.type
_entity.pdbx_description
1 polymer ?
#
loop_
_entity_poly.entity_id
_entity_poly.type
_entity_poly.pdbx_seq_one_letter_code
_entity_poly.pdbx_strand_id
1 'polypeptide(L)'
;MKKIMLLVTFVISIQVSSGLKNDLNQDIEPLMKKVIEWRHDIHQYPELSNREFRTSKKVEDHLRSLGIEVETGIAYTGVVGLIKGSKPGPTIALRADMDALPVVEKTGLPFASKERTEYLGQEVGIMHACGHDAHVAILMGVAEFLSKHVEQLEGNVMLIFQPAEEGPPEGENGGAKMMLEEGIFDKYKPEVIFGLHVGNGPHGYIGVASGPAMAAASTYRIK
;
A
#
# COMPACT_ATOMS: atom_id res chain seq x y z
N MET A 1 49.62 20.95 -23.76
CA MET A 1 49.12 21.00 -22.36
C MET A 1 47.86 20.23 -22.28
N LYS A 2 47.91 18.96 -21.78
CA LYS A 2 46.70 18.11 -21.62
C LYS A 2 46.12 18.40 -20.24
N LYS A 3 44.86 18.90 -20.21
CA LYS A 3 44.10 19.06 -18.98
C LYS A 3 43.57 17.70 -18.56
N ILE A 4 44.03 17.16 -17.44
CA ILE A 4 43.51 15.97 -16.76
C ILE A 4 42.28 16.45 -15.99
N MET A 5 41.08 16.00 -16.41
CA MET A 5 39.82 16.23 -15.70
C MET A 5 39.69 15.12 -14.67
N LEU A 6 39.91 15.48 -13.40
CA LEU A 6 39.75 14.56 -12.26
C LEU A 6 38.24 14.40 -11.97
N LEU A 7 37.69 13.24 -12.32
CA LEU A 7 36.30 12.89 -12.01
C LEU A 7 36.26 12.39 -10.56
N VAL A 8 35.84 13.24 -9.63
CA VAL A 8 35.59 12.85 -8.24
C VAL A 8 34.22 12.18 -8.17
N THR A 9 34.22 10.86 -8.18
CA THR A 9 33.02 10.05 -7.91
C THR A 9 32.74 10.09 -6.42
N PHE A 10 31.72 10.81 -5.99
CA PHE A 10 31.25 10.83 -4.60
C PHE A 10 30.40 9.57 -4.37
N VAL A 11 31.00 8.53 -3.83
CA VAL A 11 30.27 7.34 -3.37
C VAL A 11 29.72 7.66 -1.98
N ILE A 12 28.43 8.00 -1.91
CA ILE A 12 27.71 8.08 -0.62
C ILE A 12 27.43 6.64 -0.18
N SER A 13 28.29 6.09 0.65
CA SER A 13 28.01 4.86 1.36
C SER A 13 27.10 5.18 2.54
N ILE A 14 25.82 4.84 2.44
CA ILE A 14 24.90 4.86 3.58
C ILE A 14 25.31 3.70 4.50
N GLN A 15 26.15 3.99 5.48
CA GLN A 15 26.43 3.05 6.56
C GLN A 15 25.28 3.10 7.58
N VAL A 16 24.31 2.22 7.42
CA VAL A 16 23.36 1.94 8.51
C VAL A 16 24.14 1.26 9.62
N SER A 17 24.24 1.89 10.78
CA SER A 17 24.99 1.34 11.92
C SER A 17 24.38 -0.02 12.33
N SER A 18 25.23 -0.99 12.67
CA SER A 18 24.79 -2.34 13.07
C SER A 18 23.86 -2.34 14.30
N GLY A 19 23.97 -1.36 15.17
CA GLY A 19 23.08 -1.17 16.32
C GLY A 19 21.65 -0.89 15.89
N LEU A 20 21.41 0.03 14.95
CA LEU A 20 20.07 0.37 14.46
C LEU A 20 19.36 -0.85 13.82
N LYS A 21 20.09 -1.72 13.14
CA LYS A 21 19.53 -2.95 12.55
C LYS A 21 19.02 -3.95 13.59
N ASN A 22 19.73 -4.10 14.70
CA ASN A 22 19.33 -5.05 15.76
C ASN A 22 18.06 -4.56 16.48
N ASP A 23 17.97 -3.27 16.78
CA ASP A 23 16.79 -2.69 17.43
C ASP A 23 15.56 -2.79 16.52
N LEU A 24 15.67 -2.46 15.22
CA LEU A 24 14.58 -2.57 14.26
C LEU A 24 14.06 -4.00 14.12
N ASN A 25 14.94 -5.00 14.08
CA ASN A 25 14.52 -6.40 13.94
C ASN A 25 13.72 -6.90 15.15
N GLN A 26 14.05 -6.46 16.36
CA GLN A 26 13.32 -6.83 17.58
C GLN A 26 11.87 -6.30 17.55
N ASP A 27 11.64 -5.13 16.95
CA ASP A 27 10.32 -4.53 16.86
C ASP A 27 9.51 -5.06 15.67
N ILE A 28 10.19 -5.47 14.58
CA ILE A 28 9.54 -5.98 13.36
C ILE A 28 9.13 -7.45 13.51
N GLU A 29 9.94 -8.30 14.14
CA GLU A 29 9.68 -9.74 14.24
C GLU A 29 8.31 -10.08 14.85
N PRO A 30 7.86 -9.44 15.96
CA PRO A 30 6.53 -9.67 16.50
C PRO A 30 5.40 -9.22 15.56
N LEU A 31 5.65 -8.24 14.67
CA LEU A 31 4.66 -7.75 13.71
C LEU A 31 4.47 -8.73 12.54
N MET A 32 5.50 -9.47 12.16
CA MET A 32 5.44 -10.38 11.01
C MET A 32 4.29 -11.38 11.12
N LYS A 33 4.03 -11.92 12.31
CA LYS A 33 2.92 -12.85 12.52
C LYS A 33 1.58 -12.18 12.26
N LYS A 34 1.39 -10.96 12.78
CA LYS A 34 0.16 -10.17 12.57
C LYS A 34 -0.03 -9.82 11.08
N VAL A 35 1.04 -9.40 10.40
CA VAL A 35 0.99 -9.07 8.97
C VAL A 35 0.56 -10.29 8.14
N ILE A 36 1.07 -11.47 8.46
CA ILE A 36 0.67 -12.72 7.80
C ILE A 36 -0.80 -13.04 8.08
N GLU A 37 -1.25 -12.89 9.33
CA GLU A 37 -2.65 -13.14 9.73
C GLU A 37 -3.60 -12.15 9.04
N TRP A 38 -3.26 -10.87 8.97
CA TRP A 38 -4.05 -9.86 8.24
C TRP A 38 -4.10 -10.15 6.75
N ARG A 39 -2.97 -10.50 6.16
CA ARG A 39 -2.92 -10.90 4.75
C ARG A 39 -3.83 -12.10 4.48
N HIS A 40 -3.75 -13.17 5.27
CA HIS A 40 -4.59 -14.36 5.10
C HIS A 40 -6.08 -14.03 5.23
N ASP A 41 -6.43 -13.18 6.18
CA ASP A 41 -7.82 -12.76 6.40
C ASP A 41 -8.35 -11.90 5.24
N ILE A 42 -7.56 -10.95 4.74
CA ILE A 42 -7.93 -10.12 3.58
C ILE A 42 -8.02 -10.99 2.32
N HIS A 43 -7.07 -11.89 2.13
CA HIS A 43 -7.07 -12.83 1.00
C HIS A 43 -8.30 -13.75 0.99
N GLN A 44 -8.72 -14.23 2.16
CA GLN A 44 -9.86 -15.13 2.30
C GLN A 44 -11.20 -14.44 2.01
N TYR A 45 -11.29 -13.15 2.24
CA TYR A 45 -12.50 -12.33 2.07
C TYR A 45 -12.24 -11.13 1.15
N PRO A 46 -11.88 -11.39 -0.11
CA PRO A 46 -11.55 -10.32 -1.07
C PRO A 46 -12.80 -9.57 -1.51
N GLU A 47 -12.62 -8.32 -1.87
CA GLU A 47 -13.68 -7.43 -2.33
C GLU A 47 -13.27 -6.75 -3.63
N LEU A 48 -14.23 -6.60 -4.57
CA LEU A 48 -13.97 -5.93 -5.85
C LEU A 48 -13.84 -4.42 -5.68
N SER A 49 -13.29 -3.78 -6.70
CA SER A 49 -13.13 -2.32 -6.82
C SER A 49 -14.40 -1.55 -6.41
N ASN A 50 -14.27 -0.50 -5.60
CA ASN A 50 -15.33 0.30 -4.99
C ASN A 50 -16.27 -0.49 -4.05
N ARG A 51 -15.93 -1.70 -3.68
CA ARG A 51 -16.71 -2.58 -2.77
C ARG A 51 -15.88 -3.06 -1.59
N GLU A 52 -14.70 -2.49 -1.37
CA GLU A 52 -13.72 -2.88 -0.36
C GLU A 52 -14.13 -2.46 1.07
N PHE A 53 -15.44 -2.58 1.41
CA PHE A 53 -16.00 -2.08 2.67
C PHE A 53 -15.44 -2.77 3.91
N ARG A 54 -15.27 -4.11 3.86
CA ARG A 54 -14.72 -4.88 4.95
C ARG A 54 -13.23 -4.59 5.15
N THR A 55 -12.48 -4.53 4.05
CA THR A 55 -11.05 -4.21 4.04
C THR A 55 -10.82 -2.80 4.55
N SER A 56 -11.57 -1.83 4.04
CA SER A 56 -11.58 -0.44 4.51
C SER A 56 -11.85 -0.33 6.02
N LYS A 57 -12.88 -1.03 6.50
CA LYS A 57 -13.23 -1.03 7.93
C LYS A 57 -12.14 -1.65 8.81
N LYS A 58 -11.53 -2.74 8.34
CA LYS A 58 -10.40 -3.38 9.04
C LYS A 58 -9.20 -2.42 9.16
N VAL A 59 -8.87 -1.72 8.07
CA VAL A 59 -7.81 -0.72 8.06
C VAL A 59 -8.15 0.43 9.00
N GLU A 60 -9.36 0.99 8.91
CA GLU A 60 -9.82 2.07 9.79
C GLU A 60 -9.67 1.68 11.26
N ASP A 61 -10.20 0.52 11.65
CA ASP A 61 -10.18 0.06 13.04
C ASP A 61 -8.75 -0.11 13.55
N HIS A 62 -7.88 -0.67 12.70
CA HIS A 62 -6.47 -0.83 13.05
C HIS A 62 -5.79 0.52 13.27
N LEU A 63 -5.90 1.45 12.31
CA LEU A 63 -5.25 2.76 12.41
C LEU A 63 -5.77 3.56 13.61
N ARG A 64 -7.09 3.55 13.85
CA ARG A 64 -7.68 4.22 15.04
C ARG A 64 -7.21 3.61 16.34
N SER A 65 -7.03 2.27 16.39
CA SER A 65 -6.51 1.58 17.58
C SER A 65 -5.07 2.01 17.94
N LEU A 66 -4.33 2.50 16.96
CA LEU A 66 -2.98 3.04 17.11
C LEU A 66 -2.97 4.55 17.46
N GLY A 67 -4.13 5.19 17.58
CA GLY A 67 -4.24 6.63 17.82
C GLY A 67 -3.94 7.51 16.60
N ILE A 68 -3.95 6.92 15.40
CA ILE A 68 -3.70 7.64 14.14
C ILE A 68 -4.96 8.41 13.75
N GLU A 69 -4.81 9.64 13.26
CA GLU A 69 -5.91 10.40 12.64
C GLU A 69 -6.32 9.73 11.33
N VAL A 70 -7.61 9.42 11.17
CA VAL A 70 -8.12 8.64 10.03
C VAL A 70 -9.29 9.33 9.36
N GLU A 71 -9.23 9.44 8.04
CA GLU A 71 -10.36 9.76 7.15
C GLU A 71 -10.74 8.53 6.35
N THR A 72 -12.04 8.34 6.18
CA THR A 72 -12.64 7.21 5.46
C THR A 72 -13.66 7.68 4.44
N GLY A 73 -14.04 6.79 3.53
CA GLY A 73 -15.02 7.10 2.49
C GLY A 73 -14.46 7.93 1.33
N ILE A 74 -13.14 8.08 1.25
CA ILE A 74 -12.47 8.77 0.16
C ILE A 74 -12.53 7.87 -1.08
N ALA A 75 -13.01 8.39 -2.20
CA ALA A 75 -13.26 7.58 -3.39
C ALA A 75 -14.06 6.30 -3.06
N TYR A 76 -15.12 6.42 -2.27
CA TYR A 76 -16.05 5.40 -1.73
C TYR A 76 -15.48 4.63 -0.53
N THR A 77 -14.42 3.86 -0.69
CA THR A 77 -13.91 2.93 0.33
C THR A 77 -12.49 3.24 0.78
N GLY A 78 -11.85 4.24 0.19
CA GLY A 78 -10.49 4.62 0.52
C GLY A 78 -10.34 5.13 1.96
N VAL A 79 -9.16 4.87 2.53
CA VAL A 79 -8.78 5.27 3.88
C VAL A 79 -7.47 6.03 3.82
N VAL A 80 -7.42 7.17 4.51
CA VAL A 80 -6.19 7.95 4.69
C VAL A 80 -5.91 8.12 6.17
N GLY A 81 -4.70 7.76 6.59
CA GLY A 81 -4.20 7.98 7.94
C GLY A 81 -3.07 9.00 7.96
N LEU A 82 -2.92 9.75 9.05
CA LEU A 82 -1.79 10.66 9.25
C LEU A 82 -1.06 10.37 10.56
N ILE A 83 0.18 9.92 10.46
CA ILE A 83 1.10 9.81 11.59
C ILE A 83 1.88 11.12 11.66
N LYS A 84 1.73 11.84 12.76
CA LYS A 84 2.48 13.08 13.02
C LYS A 84 3.75 12.74 13.80
N GLY A 85 4.91 12.99 13.20
CA GLY A 85 6.18 12.87 13.91
C GLY A 85 6.35 13.94 14.98
N SER A 86 7.24 13.68 15.94
CA SER A 86 7.52 14.59 17.05
C SER A 86 8.37 15.80 16.65
N LYS A 87 9.03 15.75 15.49
CA LYS A 87 9.90 16.81 14.99
C LYS A 87 9.37 17.41 13.69
N PRO A 88 9.60 18.70 13.44
CA PRO A 88 9.26 19.33 12.17
C PRO A 88 9.96 18.64 10.98
N GLY A 89 9.26 18.52 9.88
CA GLY A 89 9.81 17.95 8.65
C GLY A 89 8.72 17.83 7.55
N PRO A 90 9.06 17.28 6.40
CA PRO A 90 8.12 17.09 5.31
C PRO A 90 7.06 16.03 5.62
N THR A 91 6.02 16.00 4.80
CA THR A 91 5.10 14.85 4.76
C THR A 91 5.54 13.92 3.64
N ILE A 92 5.69 12.64 3.92
CA ILE A 92 5.83 11.59 2.92
C ILE A 92 4.55 10.76 2.88
N ALA A 93 4.22 10.20 1.71
CA ALA A 93 3.08 9.31 1.57
C ALA A 93 3.53 7.87 1.31
N LEU A 94 2.83 6.92 1.93
CA LEU A 94 2.96 5.48 1.67
C LEU A 94 1.62 4.95 1.18
N ARG A 95 1.61 4.19 0.08
CA ARG A 95 0.39 3.73 -0.60
C ARG A 95 0.32 2.21 -0.67
N ALA A 96 -0.86 1.68 -0.38
CA ALA A 96 -1.30 0.32 -0.71
C ALA A 96 -2.67 0.37 -1.39
N ASP A 97 -2.87 -0.45 -2.40
CA ASP A 97 -4.16 -0.71 -3.01
C ASP A 97 -4.93 -1.80 -2.26
N MET A 98 -6.27 -1.83 -2.40
CA MET A 98 -7.11 -2.70 -1.56
C MET A 98 -7.98 -3.69 -2.34
N ASP A 99 -8.26 -3.44 -3.61
CA ASP A 99 -9.23 -4.19 -4.37
C ASP A 99 -8.71 -5.54 -4.88
N ALA A 100 -9.65 -6.45 -5.12
CA ALA A 100 -9.42 -7.76 -5.68
C ALA A 100 -10.01 -7.89 -7.09
N LEU A 101 -9.72 -9.00 -7.76
CA LEU A 101 -10.10 -9.27 -9.14
C LEU A 101 -11.25 -10.28 -9.23
N PRO A 102 -12.09 -10.21 -10.31
CA PRO A 102 -13.16 -11.18 -10.57
C PRO A 102 -12.59 -12.50 -11.11
N VAL A 103 -11.83 -13.21 -10.27
CA VAL A 103 -11.11 -14.44 -10.60
C VAL A 103 -11.51 -15.55 -9.62
N VAL A 104 -11.79 -16.74 -10.14
CA VAL A 104 -12.01 -17.95 -9.32
C VAL A 104 -10.68 -18.46 -8.81
N GLU A 105 -10.49 -18.49 -7.51
CA GLU A 105 -9.26 -19.01 -6.91
C GLU A 105 -9.17 -20.55 -7.05
N LYS A 106 -7.99 -21.04 -7.41
CA LYS A 106 -7.67 -22.46 -7.58
C LYS A 106 -6.40 -22.90 -6.84
N THR A 107 -5.94 -22.13 -5.88
CA THR A 107 -4.67 -22.39 -5.18
C THR A 107 -4.75 -23.58 -4.24
N GLY A 108 -5.92 -23.87 -3.65
CA GLY A 108 -6.09 -24.91 -2.64
C GLY A 108 -5.49 -24.54 -1.27
N LEU A 109 -5.12 -23.28 -1.05
CA LEU A 109 -4.58 -22.82 0.23
C LEU A 109 -5.64 -22.89 1.33
N PRO A 110 -5.25 -23.07 2.61
CA PRO A 110 -6.20 -23.11 3.73
C PRO A 110 -7.03 -21.82 3.87
N PHE A 111 -6.51 -20.69 3.42
CA PHE A 111 -7.15 -19.37 3.42
C PHE A 111 -7.60 -18.92 2.01
N ALA A 112 -7.71 -19.87 1.06
CA ALA A 112 -8.20 -19.56 -0.28
C ALA A 112 -9.60 -18.95 -0.24
N SER A 113 -9.85 -17.95 -1.08
CA SER A 113 -11.15 -17.32 -1.23
C SER A 113 -12.19 -18.30 -1.76
N LYS A 114 -13.38 -18.24 -1.18
CA LYS A 114 -14.60 -18.90 -1.67
C LYS A 114 -15.68 -17.88 -2.02
N GLU A 115 -15.33 -16.61 -1.94
CA GLU A 115 -16.25 -15.51 -2.18
C GLU A 115 -16.69 -15.47 -3.66
N ARG A 116 -17.95 -15.12 -3.85
CA ARG A 116 -18.57 -14.97 -5.16
C ARG A 116 -19.44 -13.73 -5.17
N THR A 117 -19.52 -13.12 -6.33
CA THR A 117 -20.40 -11.96 -6.57
C THR A 117 -20.89 -11.94 -8.00
N GLU A 118 -21.81 -11.06 -8.28
CA GLU A 118 -22.22 -10.71 -9.64
C GLU A 118 -21.24 -9.65 -10.19
N TYR A 119 -20.67 -9.91 -11.35
CA TYR A 119 -19.84 -8.97 -12.10
C TYR A 119 -20.21 -9.01 -13.57
N LEU A 120 -20.59 -7.84 -14.13
CA LEU A 120 -21.07 -7.71 -15.52
C LEU A 120 -22.23 -8.68 -15.88
N GLY A 121 -23.16 -8.88 -14.94
CA GLY A 121 -24.32 -9.77 -15.12
C GLY A 121 -24.01 -11.26 -15.04
N GLN A 122 -22.84 -11.65 -14.54
CA GLN A 122 -22.46 -13.05 -14.36
C GLN A 122 -21.93 -13.30 -12.95
N GLU A 123 -22.22 -14.48 -12.40
CA GLU A 123 -21.63 -14.92 -11.15
C GLU A 123 -20.15 -15.25 -11.36
N VAL A 124 -19.26 -14.62 -10.61
CA VAL A 124 -17.81 -14.81 -10.64
C VAL A 124 -17.27 -15.10 -9.27
N GLY A 125 -16.10 -15.77 -9.20
CA GLY A 125 -15.30 -15.80 -7.97
C GLY A 125 -14.54 -14.48 -7.79
N ILE A 126 -14.10 -14.22 -6.57
CA ILE A 126 -13.24 -13.07 -6.26
C ILE A 126 -11.94 -13.57 -5.65
N MET A 127 -10.80 -13.03 -6.08
CA MET A 127 -9.50 -13.40 -5.57
C MET A 127 -8.54 -12.20 -5.57
N HIS A 128 -7.73 -12.07 -4.52
CA HIS A 128 -6.54 -11.21 -4.57
C HIS A 128 -5.46 -11.87 -5.45
N ALA A 129 -5.58 -11.69 -6.77
CA ALA A 129 -4.66 -12.26 -7.74
C ALA A 129 -3.52 -11.30 -8.14
N CYS A 130 -3.57 -10.03 -7.69
CA CYS A 130 -2.51 -9.03 -7.89
C CYS A 130 -1.65 -8.78 -6.64
N GLY A 131 -2.05 -9.31 -5.47
CA GLY A 131 -1.27 -9.21 -4.24
C GLY A 131 -1.59 -8.00 -3.36
N HIS A 132 -2.71 -7.32 -3.60
CA HIS A 132 -3.14 -6.17 -2.81
C HIS A 132 -3.43 -6.53 -1.34
N ASP A 133 -3.80 -7.78 -1.05
CA ASP A 133 -3.87 -8.35 0.30
C ASP A 133 -2.54 -8.21 1.07
N ALA A 134 -1.42 -8.46 0.39
CA ALA A 134 -0.10 -8.29 0.97
C ALA A 134 0.27 -6.80 1.13
N HIS A 135 -0.08 -5.96 0.15
CA HIS A 135 0.19 -4.52 0.21
C HIS A 135 -0.52 -3.87 1.40
N VAL A 136 -1.81 -4.14 1.58
CA VAL A 136 -2.60 -3.65 2.73
C VAL A 136 -1.99 -4.13 4.05
N ALA A 137 -1.73 -5.44 4.17
CA ALA A 137 -1.22 -6.02 5.41
C ALA A 137 0.17 -5.45 5.77
N ILE A 138 1.05 -5.25 4.79
CA ILE A 138 2.36 -4.64 4.99
C ILE A 138 2.20 -3.19 5.47
N LEU A 139 1.34 -2.39 4.82
CA LEU A 139 1.15 -0.99 5.21
C LEU A 139 0.52 -0.86 6.60
N MET A 140 -0.38 -1.77 6.99
CA MET A 140 -0.88 -1.87 8.37
C MET A 140 0.25 -2.15 9.36
N GLY A 141 1.17 -3.06 9.02
CA GLY A 141 2.36 -3.36 9.83
C GLY A 141 3.29 -2.15 9.96
N VAL A 142 3.54 -1.44 8.85
CA VAL A 142 4.32 -0.19 8.84
C VAL A 142 3.66 0.86 9.71
N ALA A 143 2.34 1.02 9.67
CA ALA A 143 1.59 1.93 10.52
C ALA A 143 1.79 1.62 12.01
N GLU A 144 1.69 0.34 12.41
CA GLU A 144 1.92 -0.09 13.80
C GLU A 144 3.38 0.14 14.21
N PHE A 145 4.34 -0.14 13.34
CA PHE A 145 5.74 0.13 13.62
C PHE A 145 6.01 1.62 13.82
N LEU A 146 5.59 2.46 12.88
CA LEU A 146 5.86 3.90 12.92
C LEU A 146 5.13 4.58 14.08
N SER A 147 3.92 4.15 14.45
CA SER A 147 3.18 4.69 15.57
C SER A 147 3.90 4.49 16.92
N LYS A 148 4.72 3.45 17.05
CA LYS A 148 5.55 3.19 18.23
C LYS A 148 6.85 4.02 18.26
N HIS A 149 7.22 4.62 17.11
CA HIS A 149 8.49 5.32 16.94
C HIS A 149 8.31 6.82 16.59
N VAL A 150 7.15 7.40 16.89
CA VAL A 150 6.83 8.80 16.54
C VAL A 150 7.85 9.80 17.07
N GLU A 151 8.47 9.52 18.24
CA GLU A 151 9.50 10.36 18.82
C GLU A 151 10.79 10.45 17.99
N GLN A 152 11.00 9.48 17.07
CA GLN A 152 12.15 9.45 16.19
C GLN A 152 11.82 10.02 14.79
N LEU A 153 10.53 10.24 14.49
CA LEU A 153 10.11 10.71 13.18
C LEU A 153 10.27 12.22 13.03
N GLU A 154 10.91 12.62 11.93
CA GLU A 154 10.98 14.00 11.44
C GLU A 154 9.96 14.17 10.31
N GLY A 155 8.99 15.10 10.49
CA GLY A 155 7.87 15.27 9.57
C GLY A 155 6.74 14.30 9.82
N ASN A 156 5.91 14.07 8.81
CA ASN A 156 4.70 13.28 8.91
C ASN A 156 4.71 12.13 7.91
N VAL A 157 3.94 11.06 8.20
CA VAL A 157 3.70 9.97 7.27
C VAL A 157 2.22 9.87 6.98
N MET A 158 1.85 10.12 5.71
CA MET A 158 0.51 9.93 5.19
C MET A 158 0.37 8.48 4.70
N LEU A 159 -0.58 7.75 5.25
CA LEU A 159 -0.89 6.38 4.86
C LEU A 159 -2.09 6.41 3.93
N ILE A 160 -1.96 5.87 2.72
CA ILE A 160 -3.01 5.85 1.70
C ILE A 160 -3.38 4.40 1.41
N PHE A 161 -4.62 4.03 1.73
CA PHE A 161 -5.21 2.76 1.33
C PHE A 161 -6.19 3.07 0.21
N GLN A 162 -5.74 2.79 -1.01
CA GLN A 162 -6.40 3.18 -2.25
C GLN A 162 -7.40 2.11 -2.69
N PRO A 163 -8.66 2.48 -3.00
CA PRO A 163 -9.61 1.57 -3.63
C PRO A 163 -9.42 1.53 -5.14
N ALA A 164 -10.06 0.57 -5.80
CA ALA A 164 -10.29 0.49 -7.25
C ALA A 164 -9.04 0.75 -8.12
N GLU A 165 -7.91 0.12 -7.78
CA GLU A 165 -6.68 0.20 -8.58
C GLU A 165 -6.84 -0.54 -9.90
N GLU A 166 -7.50 -1.71 -9.88
CA GLU A 166 -7.79 -2.55 -11.04
C GLU A 166 -8.86 -1.96 -11.98
N GLY A 167 -9.39 -0.82 -11.58
CA GLY A 167 -10.41 -0.06 -12.30
C GLY A 167 -11.79 -0.13 -11.64
N PRO A 168 -12.50 1.00 -11.60
CA PRO A 168 -13.84 1.04 -11.03
C PRO A 168 -14.85 0.26 -11.89
N PRO A 169 -16.00 -0.17 -11.32
CA PRO A 169 -17.10 -0.75 -12.07
C PRO A 169 -17.56 0.14 -13.21
N GLU A 170 -18.16 -0.47 -14.26
CA GLU A 170 -18.66 0.27 -15.43
C GLU A 170 -19.65 1.37 -15.01
N GLY A 171 -19.39 2.60 -15.42
CA GLY A 171 -20.21 3.77 -15.09
C GLY A 171 -19.91 4.44 -13.76
N GLU A 172 -18.97 3.91 -13.00
CA GLU A 172 -18.49 4.52 -11.75
C GLU A 172 -17.13 5.21 -11.95
N ASN A 173 -16.86 6.21 -11.11
CA ASN A 173 -15.53 6.75 -10.92
C ASN A 173 -14.87 6.03 -9.75
N GLY A 174 -13.52 6.17 -9.58
CA GLY A 174 -12.83 5.55 -8.45
C GLY A 174 -11.31 5.67 -8.55
N GLY A 175 -10.65 4.93 -7.69
CA GLY A 175 -9.21 4.80 -7.69
C GLY A 175 -8.45 6.08 -7.33
N ALA A 176 -7.17 6.09 -7.66
CA ALA A 176 -6.26 7.18 -7.33
C ALA A 176 -6.74 8.53 -7.88
N LYS A 177 -7.31 8.55 -9.10
CA LYS A 177 -7.80 9.77 -9.71
C LYS A 177 -8.87 10.45 -8.86
N MET A 178 -9.88 9.69 -8.41
CA MET A 178 -10.95 10.22 -7.57
C MET A 178 -10.43 10.69 -6.21
N MET A 179 -9.51 9.95 -5.59
CA MET A 179 -8.86 10.38 -4.34
C MET A 179 -8.16 11.73 -4.50
N LEU A 180 -7.48 11.96 -5.63
CA LEU A 180 -6.81 13.25 -5.91
C LEU A 180 -7.81 14.36 -6.15
N GLU A 181 -8.92 14.09 -6.89
CA GLU A 181 -10.00 15.04 -7.14
C GLU A 181 -10.71 15.44 -5.85
N GLU A 182 -10.77 14.54 -4.85
CA GLU A 182 -11.27 14.84 -3.50
C GLU A 182 -10.25 15.59 -2.62
N GLY A 183 -9.06 15.90 -3.14
CA GLY A 183 -8.12 16.85 -2.56
C GLY A 183 -7.22 16.30 -1.46
N ILE A 184 -6.99 14.99 -1.39
CA ILE A 184 -6.12 14.41 -0.34
C ILE A 184 -4.70 14.99 -0.37
N PHE A 185 -4.16 15.31 -1.57
CA PHE A 185 -2.82 15.90 -1.68
C PHE A 185 -2.82 17.41 -1.37
N ASP A 186 -3.90 18.09 -1.64
CA ASP A 186 -4.04 19.51 -1.27
C ASP A 186 -4.09 19.70 0.24
N LYS A 187 -4.70 18.75 0.93
CA LYS A 187 -4.83 18.74 2.39
C LYS A 187 -3.53 18.36 3.09
N TYR A 188 -2.91 17.26 2.69
CA TYR A 188 -1.76 16.69 3.39
C TYR A 188 -0.41 17.09 2.80
N LYS A 189 -0.37 17.52 1.53
CA LYS A 189 0.79 18.06 0.79
C LYS A 189 2.03 17.17 0.89
N PRO A 190 1.96 15.88 0.55
CA PRO A 190 3.13 15.03 0.58
C PRO A 190 4.16 15.48 -0.47
N GLU A 191 5.44 15.52 -0.11
CA GLU A 191 6.52 15.85 -1.04
C GLU A 191 6.88 14.68 -1.96
N VAL A 192 6.72 13.44 -1.45
CA VAL A 192 6.97 12.22 -2.20
C VAL A 192 5.95 11.15 -1.80
N ILE A 193 5.70 10.21 -2.70
CA ILE A 193 4.88 9.03 -2.46
C ILE A 193 5.67 7.77 -2.80
N PHE A 194 5.56 6.76 -1.94
CA PHE A 194 6.10 5.43 -2.17
C PHE A 194 4.96 4.41 -2.24
N GLY A 195 5.06 3.49 -3.20
CA GLY A 195 4.20 2.33 -3.31
C GLY A 195 5.05 1.08 -3.49
N LEU A 196 4.70 0.01 -2.77
CA LEU A 196 5.26 -1.32 -2.95
C LEU A 196 4.33 -2.09 -3.88
N HIS A 197 4.90 -2.88 -4.80
CA HIS A 197 4.14 -3.90 -5.51
C HIS A 197 4.84 -5.26 -5.39
N VAL A 198 4.11 -6.29 -5.00
CA VAL A 198 4.63 -7.66 -5.00
C VAL A 198 4.82 -8.14 -6.44
N GLY A 199 5.87 -8.90 -6.69
CA GLY A 199 6.20 -9.35 -8.03
C GLY A 199 6.89 -10.71 -8.05
N ASN A 200 7.13 -11.23 -9.24
CA ASN A 200 7.86 -12.46 -9.44
C ASN A 200 9.36 -12.21 -9.24
N GLY A 201 9.94 -12.76 -8.19
CA GLY A 201 11.36 -12.64 -7.90
C GLY A 201 11.78 -13.53 -6.73
N PRO A 202 13.09 -13.65 -6.48
CA PRO A 202 13.59 -14.35 -5.30
C PRO A 202 13.10 -13.67 -4.02
N HIS A 203 12.80 -14.47 -2.99
CA HIS A 203 12.43 -13.95 -1.68
C HIS A 203 13.56 -13.11 -1.08
N GLY A 204 13.21 -12.00 -0.42
CA GLY A 204 14.19 -11.11 0.24
C GLY A 204 14.81 -10.06 -0.69
N TYR A 205 14.37 -9.97 -1.94
CA TYR A 205 14.81 -8.93 -2.88
C TYR A 205 13.76 -7.84 -3.04
N ILE A 206 14.24 -6.60 -3.11
CA ILE A 206 13.45 -5.42 -3.47
C ILE A 206 14.07 -4.84 -4.74
N GLY A 207 13.27 -4.78 -5.82
CA GLY A 207 13.67 -4.16 -7.07
C GLY A 207 13.31 -2.68 -7.07
N VAL A 208 14.25 -1.84 -7.48
CA VAL A 208 14.02 -0.41 -7.70
C VAL A 208 14.54 -0.05 -9.08
N ALA A 209 13.73 0.61 -9.88
CA ALA A 209 14.13 1.13 -11.19
C ALA A 209 14.16 2.67 -11.18
N SER A 210 15.17 3.25 -11.83
CA SER A 210 15.19 4.69 -12.10
C SER A 210 14.36 4.99 -13.33
N GLY A 211 13.46 5.98 -13.24
CA GLY A 211 12.53 6.33 -14.30
C GLY A 211 11.26 5.47 -14.31
N PRO A 212 10.53 5.37 -15.44
CA PRO A 212 9.30 4.61 -15.53
C PRO A 212 9.53 3.12 -15.23
N ALA A 213 8.83 2.59 -14.21
CA ALA A 213 8.92 1.18 -13.79
C ALA A 213 7.73 0.36 -14.30
N MET A 214 6.56 0.96 -14.48
CA MET A 214 5.32 0.31 -14.90
C MET A 214 4.82 0.90 -16.22
N ALA A 215 4.13 0.08 -17.02
CA ALA A 215 3.49 0.52 -18.25
C ALA A 215 2.16 1.23 -17.95
N ALA A 216 1.79 2.17 -18.82
CA ALA A 216 0.43 2.70 -18.82
C ALA A 216 -0.53 1.65 -19.41
N ALA A 217 -1.74 1.56 -18.83
CA ALA A 217 -2.78 0.66 -19.31
C ALA A 217 -3.99 1.48 -19.84
N SER A 218 -4.65 0.92 -20.85
CA SER A 218 -5.91 1.44 -21.37
C SER A 218 -6.83 0.28 -21.73
N THR A 219 -8.08 0.37 -21.29
CA THR A 219 -9.08 -0.66 -21.58
C THR A 219 -10.05 -0.15 -22.65
N TYR A 220 -10.30 -0.97 -23.65
CA TYR A 220 -11.25 -0.70 -24.73
C TYR A 220 -12.32 -1.80 -24.77
N ARG A 221 -13.56 -1.39 -24.88
CA ARG A 221 -14.69 -2.30 -25.10
C ARG A 221 -15.27 -2.06 -26.50
N ILE A 222 -15.27 -3.10 -27.34
CA ILE A 222 -15.92 -3.08 -28.64
C ILE A 222 -17.28 -3.76 -28.46
N LYS A 223 -18.37 -3.03 -28.77
CA LYS A 223 -19.74 -3.55 -28.74
C LYS A 223 -20.18 -3.91 -30.14
#